data_7ad6f5b630dfc51fa882354c0398e95f
#
_entry.id   7ad6f5b630dfc51fa882354c0398e95f
#
_cell.length_a   1.000
_cell.length_b   1.000
_cell.length_c   1.000
_cell.angle_alpha   90.00
_cell.angle_beta   90.00
_cell.angle_gamma   90.00
#
_symmetry.space_group_name_H-M   'P 1'
#
loop_
_entity.id
_entity.type
_entity.pdbx_description
1 polymer ?
#
loop_
_entity_poly.entity_id
_entity_poly.type
_entity_poly.pdbx_seq_one_letter_code
_entity_poly.pdbx_strand_id
1 'polypeptide(L)'
;MLQLVLPKGSLEKATLELFAAADLTVNRSSTVDYKANIDDPRIDSVRILRPQEIPMYVAEGMFDIGITGRDWIEETASDVVSLGELQYSKATSRPIRMVVAVAGDSHVERVEDLPNGVRVSTEYPAVTRRFFESKGIDADIRLSYGATEAKIP
;
A
#
# COMPACT_ATOMS: atom_id res chain seq x y z
N MET A 1 13.70 12.55 -19.12
CA MET A 1 13.66 11.09 -18.91
C MET A 1 13.01 10.86 -17.54
N LEU A 2 12.24 9.79 -17.38
CA LEU A 2 11.42 9.53 -16.19
C LEU A 2 12.21 8.78 -15.11
N GLN A 3 12.06 9.21 -13.88
CA GLN A 3 12.51 8.48 -12.68
C GLN A 3 11.33 7.65 -12.15
N LEU A 4 11.46 6.33 -12.22
CA LEU A 4 10.39 5.38 -11.91
C LEU A 4 10.62 4.73 -10.54
N VAL A 5 9.56 4.59 -9.74
CA VAL A 5 9.59 3.83 -8.50
C VAL A 5 8.57 2.70 -8.53
N LEU A 6 9.02 1.48 -8.24
CA LEU A 6 8.24 0.25 -8.25
C LEU A 6 8.12 -0.33 -6.83
N PRO A 7 7.02 -1.03 -6.52
CA PRO A 7 6.79 -1.56 -5.18
C PRO A 7 7.63 -2.81 -4.90
N LYS A 8 8.24 -2.87 -3.74
CA LYS A 8 8.84 -4.07 -3.15
C LYS A 8 7.77 -4.89 -2.41
N GLY A 9 8.09 -6.14 -2.11
CA GLY A 9 7.25 -7.02 -1.30
C GLY A 9 6.16 -7.72 -2.08
N SER A 10 4.94 -7.76 -1.57
CA SER A 10 3.85 -8.58 -2.14
C SER A 10 3.45 -8.23 -3.57
N LEU A 11 3.64 -6.98 -3.98
CA LEU A 11 3.36 -6.51 -5.34
C LEU A 11 4.55 -6.63 -6.30
N GLU A 12 5.76 -6.88 -5.79
CA GLU A 12 7.00 -6.84 -6.58
C GLU A 12 6.96 -7.81 -7.76
N LYS A 13 6.71 -9.08 -7.49
CA LYS A 13 6.72 -10.12 -8.53
C LYS A 13 5.75 -9.81 -9.66
N ALA A 14 4.50 -9.52 -9.33
CA ALA A 14 3.47 -9.23 -10.33
C ALA A 14 3.77 -7.93 -11.12
N THR A 15 4.37 -6.93 -10.48
CA THR A 15 4.83 -5.71 -11.16
C THR A 15 5.93 -6.02 -12.17
N LEU A 16 6.96 -6.76 -11.77
CA LEU A 16 8.06 -7.12 -12.66
C LEU A 16 7.60 -7.99 -13.86
N GLU A 17 6.68 -8.91 -13.63
CA GLU A 17 6.07 -9.73 -14.68
C GLU A 17 5.26 -8.86 -15.67
N LEU A 18 4.51 -7.89 -15.18
CA LEU A 18 3.76 -6.94 -16.02
C LEU A 18 4.71 -6.12 -16.90
N PHE A 19 5.79 -5.60 -16.34
CA PHE A 19 6.80 -4.85 -17.08
C PHE A 19 7.48 -5.71 -18.14
N ALA A 20 7.84 -6.95 -17.80
CA ALA A 20 8.42 -7.89 -18.76
C ALA A 20 7.45 -8.20 -19.92
N ALA A 21 6.16 -8.38 -19.63
CA ALA A 21 5.13 -8.61 -20.65
C ALA A 21 4.91 -7.39 -21.58
N ALA A 22 5.28 -6.19 -21.12
CA ALA A 22 5.23 -4.94 -21.88
C ALA A 22 6.56 -4.60 -22.61
N ASP A 23 7.49 -5.55 -22.70
CA ASP A 23 8.85 -5.37 -23.24
C ASP A 23 9.68 -4.29 -22.49
N LEU A 24 9.35 -4.06 -21.22
CA LEU A 24 10.03 -3.14 -20.30
C LEU A 24 10.72 -3.91 -19.17
N THR A 25 11.50 -4.91 -19.50
CA THR A 25 12.15 -5.77 -18.50
C THR A 25 12.98 -4.97 -17.51
N VAL A 26 12.69 -5.14 -16.23
CA VAL A 26 13.40 -4.51 -15.13
C VAL A 26 14.65 -5.34 -14.79
N ASN A 27 15.82 -4.77 -15.02
CA ASN A 27 17.11 -5.39 -14.75
C ASN A 27 17.71 -4.86 -13.47
N ARG A 28 18.21 -5.75 -12.61
CA ARG A 28 18.94 -5.41 -11.39
C ARG A 28 20.07 -6.41 -11.10
N SER A 29 21.09 -5.97 -10.39
CA SER A 29 22.27 -6.77 -10.10
C SER A 29 22.00 -7.94 -9.15
N SER A 30 21.01 -7.79 -8.25
CA SER A 30 20.55 -8.85 -7.34
C SER A 30 19.09 -8.65 -6.94
N THR A 31 18.47 -9.70 -6.40
CA THR A 31 17.07 -9.64 -5.93
C THR A 31 16.85 -8.74 -4.72
N VAL A 32 17.92 -8.34 -4.03
CA VAL A 32 17.86 -7.43 -2.88
C VAL A 32 18.25 -6.00 -3.22
N ASP A 33 18.72 -5.76 -4.44
CA ASP A 33 19.13 -4.42 -4.88
C ASP A 33 17.90 -3.51 -5.03
N TYR A 34 18.02 -2.30 -4.50
CA TYR A 34 16.99 -1.25 -4.65
C TYR A 34 17.11 -0.45 -5.94
N LYS A 35 18.24 -0.56 -6.61
CA LYS A 35 18.51 0.07 -7.89
C LYS A 35 18.23 -0.91 -9.01
N ALA A 36 17.53 -0.45 -10.03
CA ALA A 36 17.25 -1.19 -11.23
C ALA A 36 17.33 -0.27 -12.45
N ASN A 37 17.29 -0.85 -13.63
CA ASN A 37 17.21 -0.15 -14.88
C ASN A 37 16.27 -0.85 -15.85
N ILE A 38 15.74 -0.09 -16.79
CA ILE A 38 14.97 -0.57 -17.94
C ILE A 38 15.67 -0.03 -19.19
N ASP A 39 15.88 -0.87 -20.18
CA ASP A 39 16.46 -0.45 -21.46
C ASP A 39 15.38 0.21 -22.33
N ASP A 40 15.02 1.44 -21.94
CA ASP A 40 14.08 2.30 -22.66
C ASP A 40 14.52 3.76 -22.56
N PRO A 41 14.62 4.49 -23.67
CA PRO A 41 15.15 5.87 -23.69
C PRO A 41 14.28 6.88 -22.92
N ARG A 42 13.06 6.52 -22.57
CA ARG A 42 12.14 7.37 -21.76
C ARG A 42 12.45 7.29 -20.26
N ILE A 43 13.16 6.24 -19.82
CA ILE A 43 13.39 5.94 -18.41
C ILE A 43 14.85 6.19 -18.06
N ASP A 44 15.07 7.08 -17.11
CA ASP A 44 16.39 7.44 -16.59
C ASP A 44 16.86 6.49 -15.49
N SER A 45 15.98 6.23 -14.55
CA SER A 45 16.31 5.38 -13.42
C SER A 45 15.08 4.66 -12.85
N VAL A 46 15.33 3.52 -12.23
CA VAL A 46 14.31 2.73 -11.55
C VAL A 46 14.75 2.47 -10.10
N ARG A 47 13.83 2.63 -9.16
CA ARG A 47 14.01 2.21 -7.77
C ARG A 47 12.91 1.23 -7.38
N ILE A 48 13.25 0.29 -6.50
CA ILE A 48 12.30 -0.67 -5.93
C ILE A 48 12.24 -0.39 -4.44
N LEU A 49 11.12 0.19 -3.99
CA LEU A 49 10.94 0.69 -2.62
C LEU A 49 9.67 0.13 -2.00
N ARG A 50 9.50 0.34 -0.71
CA ARG A 50 8.28 -0.07 0.00
C ARG A 50 7.07 0.69 -0.56
N PRO A 51 5.95 0.01 -0.86
CA PRO A 51 4.75 0.67 -1.41
C PRO A 51 4.18 1.76 -0.51
N GLN A 52 4.41 1.69 0.81
CA GLN A 52 4.00 2.71 1.78
C GLN A 52 4.63 4.08 1.52
N GLU A 53 5.86 4.11 1.03
CA GLU A 53 6.65 5.33 0.87
C GLU A 53 6.47 5.96 -0.53
N ILE A 54 6.07 5.16 -1.51
CA ILE A 54 6.00 5.58 -2.92
C ILE A 54 5.12 6.81 -3.14
N PRO A 55 3.89 6.92 -2.59
CA PRO A 55 3.06 8.09 -2.84
C PRO A 55 3.70 9.39 -2.36
N MET A 56 4.37 9.36 -1.21
CA MET A 56 5.03 10.54 -0.65
C MET A 56 6.21 10.99 -1.53
N TYR A 57 7.03 10.05 -1.98
CA TYR A 57 8.19 10.37 -2.80
C TYR A 57 7.81 10.91 -4.19
N VAL A 58 6.70 10.44 -4.76
CA VAL A 58 6.16 11.01 -6.00
C VAL A 58 5.59 12.41 -5.75
N ALA A 59 4.83 12.61 -4.67
CA ALA A 59 4.29 13.92 -4.32
C ALA A 59 5.38 14.97 -4.04
N GLU A 60 6.51 14.54 -3.47
CA GLU A 60 7.67 15.39 -3.20
C GLU A 60 8.58 15.62 -4.44
N GLY A 61 8.26 14.99 -5.56
CA GLY A 61 9.02 15.13 -6.81
C GLY A 61 10.35 14.39 -6.84
N MET A 62 10.56 13.42 -5.92
CA MET A 62 11.75 12.55 -5.95
C MET A 62 11.69 11.53 -7.08
N PHE A 63 10.50 11.17 -7.49
CA PHE A 63 10.20 10.33 -8.65
C PHE A 63 9.07 10.95 -9.47
N ASP A 64 9.11 10.74 -10.78
CA ASP A 64 8.09 11.27 -11.70
C ASP A 64 6.84 10.39 -11.72
N ILE A 65 7.03 9.08 -11.57
CA ILE A 65 5.95 8.10 -11.64
C ILE A 65 6.22 6.91 -10.72
N GLY A 66 5.18 6.38 -10.11
CA GLY A 66 5.27 5.24 -9.21
C GLY A 66 4.09 4.29 -9.33
N ILE A 67 4.31 3.05 -8.91
CA ILE A 67 3.26 2.04 -8.77
C ILE A 67 3.12 1.71 -7.28
N THR A 68 1.90 1.83 -6.78
CA THR A 68 1.59 1.53 -5.37
C THR A 68 0.14 1.11 -5.22
N GLY A 69 -0.26 0.68 -4.02
CA GLY A 69 -1.65 0.44 -3.69
C GLY A 69 -2.42 1.74 -3.44
N ARG A 70 -3.70 1.77 -3.81
CA ARG A 70 -4.59 2.89 -3.51
C ARG A 70 -4.71 3.14 -2.00
N ASP A 71 -4.66 2.07 -1.20
CA ASP A 71 -4.62 2.12 0.26
C ASP A 71 -3.50 3.01 0.81
N TRP A 72 -2.32 2.96 0.21
CA TRP A 72 -1.19 3.80 0.63
C TRP A 72 -1.33 5.26 0.19
N ILE A 73 -1.94 5.52 -0.96
CA ILE A 73 -2.28 6.89 -1.36
C ILE A 73 -3.27 7.50 -0.36
N GLU A 74 -4.28 6.74 0.03
CA GLU A 74 -5.29 7.15 1.01
C GLU A 74 -4.70 7.34 2.42
N GLU A 75 -3.81 6.43 2.85
CA GLU A 75 -3.17 6.49 4.17
C GLU A 75 -2.25 7.70 4.29
N THR A 76 -1.44 7.97 3.27
CA THR A 76 -0.47 9.08 3.29
C THR A 76 -1.10 10.43 2.91
N ALA A 77 -2.33 10.42 2.36
CA ALA A 77 -2.99 11.60 1.80
C ALA A 77 -2.08 12.39 0.84
N SER A 78 -1.27 11.69 0.08
CA SER A 78 -0.30 12.29 -0.84
C SER A 78 -1.01 12.94 -2.02
N ASP A 79 -0.56 14.14 -2.40
CA ASP A 79 -1.08 14.87 -3.56
C ASP A 79 -0.46 14.32 -4.84
N VAL A 80 -1.08 13.29 -5.39
CA VAL A 80 -0.64 12.61 -6.62
C VAL A 80 -1.80 12.43 -7.59
N VAL A 81 -1.48 12.38 -8.87
CA VAL A 81 -2.46 12.10 -9.94
C VAL A 81 -2.45 10.62 -10.27
N SER A 82 -3.60 9.96 -10.18
CA SER A 82 -3.75 8.58 -10.65
C SER A 82 -3.83 8.56 -12.17
N LEU A 83 -2.88 7.89 -12.80
CA LEU A 83 -2.84 7.70 -14.24
C LEU A 83 -3.68 6.51 -14.71
N GLY A 84 -4.02 5.59 -13.81
CA GLY A 84 -4.81 4.40 -14.10
C GLY A 84 -4.63 3.32 -13.05
N GLU A 85 -5.49 2.31 -13.11
CA GLU A 85 -5.43 1.14 -12.25
C GLU A 85 -4.84 -0.04 -13.01
N LEU A 86 -3.88 -0.73 -12.38
CA LEU A 86 -3.25 -1.94 -12.90
C LEU A 86 -3.86 -3.18 -12.25
N GLN A 87 -4.57 -3.99 -13.05
CA GLN A 87 -5.21 -5.21 -12.58
C GLN A 87 -4.34 -6.43 -12.88
N TYR A 88 -3.23 -6.58 -12.21
CA TYR A 88 -2.33 -7.72 -12.36
C TYR A 88 -2.19 -8.56 -11.08
N SER A 89 -2.78 -8.14 -10.00
CA SER A 89 -2.68 -8.89 -8.76
C SER A 89 -3.77 -9.94 -8.65
N LYS A 90 -3.34 -11.19 -8.73
CA LYS A 90 -3.98 -12.41 -8.19
C LYS A 90 -5.41 -12.73 -8.62
N ALA A 91 -5.67 -13.97 -8.68
CA ALA A 91 -6.85 -14.82 -8.88
C ALA A 91 -8.28 -14.26 -8.65
N THR A 92 -8.46 -13.05 -8.16
CA THR A 92 -9.77 -12.42 -8.02
C THR A 92 -9.72 -10.99 -8.53
N SER A 93 -10.59 -10.66 -9.48
CA SER A 93 -10.85 -9.29 -9.95
C SER A 93 -11.56 -8.40 -8.92
N ARG A 94 -11.68 -8.86 -7.68
CA ARG A 94 -12.38 -8.12 -6.62
C ARG A 94 -11.42 -7.22 -5.86
N PRO A 95 -11.81 -5.99 -5.54
CA PRO A 95 -11.05 -5.10 -4.68
C PRO A 95 -10.77 -5.75 -3.31
N ILE A 96 -9.58 -5.51 -2.76
CA ILE A 96 -9.27 -5.88 -1.38
C ILE A 96 -10.13 -5.02 -0.46
N ARG A 97 -10.73 -5.65 0.55
CA ARG A 97 -11.49 -4.97 1.59
C ARG A 97 -10.66 -4.90 2.87
N MET A 98 -10.55 -3.71 3.41
CA MET A 98 -10.04 -3.48 4.74
C MET A 98 -11.19 -3.67 5.74
N VAL A 99 -10.99 -4.44 6.77
CA VAL A 99 -12.04 -4.79 7.74
C VAL A 99 -11.55 -4.55 9.17
N VAL A 100 -12.48 -4.20 10.06
CA VAL A 100 -12.25 -4.26 11.50
C VAL A 100 -12.49 -5.69 11.94
N ALA A 101 -11.52 -6.31 12.59
CA ALA A 101 -11.60 -7.67 13.10
C ALA A 101 -11.55 -7.65 14.63
N VAL A 102 -12.35 -8.51 15.24
CA VAL A 102 -12.39 -8.75 16.70
C VAL A 102 -12.19 -10.24 16.98
N ALA A 103 -11.91 -10.60 18.22
CA ALA A 103 -11.82 -12.01 18.63
C ALA A 103 -13.13 -12.76 18.30
N GLY A 104 -13.01 -14.04 17.92
CA GLY A 104 -14.15 -14.84 17.47
C GLY A 104 -15.22 -15.11 18.53
N ASP A 105 -14.87 -14.97 19.80
CA ASP A 105 -15.77 -15.06 20.96
C ASP A 105 -16.28 -13.69 21.46
N SER A 106 -15.95 -12.63 20.74
CA SER A 106 -16.43 -11.28 21.05
C SER A 106 -17.93 -11.14 20.82
N HIS A 107 -18.58 -10.35 21.67
CA HIS A 107 -19.99 -9.97 21.51
C HIS A 107 -20.20 -8.83 20.50
N VAL A 108 -19.13 -8.32 19.91
CA VAL A 108 -19.17 -7.24 18.94
C VAL A 108 -19.58 -7.79 17.58
N GLU A 109 -20.74 -7.39 17.09
CA GLU A 109 -21.25 -7.76 15.76
C GLU A 109 -21.10 -6.62 14.74
N ARG A 110 -21.08 -5.38 15.21
CA ARG A 110 -20.97 -4.18 14.39
C ARG A 110 -19.99 -3.21 15.02
N VAL A 111 -19.45 -2.30 14.22
CA VAL A 111 -18.50 -1.29 14.70
C VAL A 111 -19.10 -0.39 15.78
N GLU A 112 -20.39 -0.14 15.72
CA GLU A 112 -21.15 0.65 16.71
C GLU A 112 -21.24 0.01 18.09
N ASP A 113 -20.98 -1.30 18.20
CA ASP A 113 -20.95 -2.03 19.47
C ASP A 113 -19.61 -1.85 20.22
N LEU A 114 -18.61 -1.26 19.55
CA LEU A 114 -17.30 -1.01 20.15
C LEU A 114 -17.36 0.16 21.16
N PRO A 115 -16.73 0.01 22.33
CA PRO A 115 -16.70 1.07 23.33
C PRO A 115 -15.77 2.22 22.87
N ASN A 116 -16.05 3.43 23.36
CA ASN A 116 -15.09 4.53 23.28
C ASN A 116 -13.79 4.15 24.01
N GLY A 117 -12.67 4.56 23.46
CA GLY A 117 -11.35 4.18 23.96
C GLY A 117 -10.90 2.77 23.53
N VAL A 118 -11.64 2.11 22.62
CA VAL A 118 -11.23 0.81 22.08
C VAL A 118 -9.84 0.91 21.45
N ARG A 119 -8.96 -0.03 21.77
CA ARG A 119 -7.63 -0.11 21.18
C ARG A 119 -7.67 -0.87 19.85
N VAL A 120 -7.09 -0.25 18.84
CA VAL A 120 -7.05 -0.78 17.47
C VAL A 120 -5.61 -0.81 16.99
N SER A 121 -5.13 -1.98 16.59
CA SER A 121 -3.84 -2.14 15.91
C SER A 121 -4.05 -2.17 14.40
N THR A 122 -3.29 -1.36 13.67
CA THR A 122 -3.43 -1.24 12.21
C THR A 122 -2.12 -0.82 11.55
N GLU A 123 -1.91 -1.23 10.32
CA GLU A 123 -0.84 -0.67 9.46
C GLU A 123 -1.25 0.67 8.80
N TYR A 124 -2.54 1.04 8.91
CA TYR A 124 -3.15 2.20 8.27
C TYR A 124 -3.78 3.14 9.32
N PRO A 125 -2.98 3.79 10.18
CA PRO A 125 -3.54 4.58 11.29
C PRO A 125 -4.39 5.76 10.84
N ALA A 126 -4.05 6.45 9.74
CA ALA A 126 -4.81 7.61 9.29
C ALA A 126 -6.17 7.20 8.67
N VAL A 127 -6.19 6.18 7.82
CA VAL A 127 -7.44 5.62 7.26
C VAL A 127 -8.33 5.10 8.38
N THR A 128 -7.76 4.38 9.33
CA THR A 128 -8.49 3.80 10.47
C THR A 128 -9.08 4.90 11.35
N ARG A 129 -8.33 5.97 11.63
CA ARG A 129 -8.82 7.11 12.41
C ARG A 129 -10.02 7.76 11.75
N ARG A 130 -9.91 8.10 10.46
CA ARG A 130 -11.02 8.68 9.69
C ARG A 130 -12.27 7.79 9.70
N PHE A 131 -12.09 6.47 9.62
CA PHE A 131 -13.19 5.52 9.71
C PHE A 131 -13.92 5.59 11.06
N PHE A 132 -13.20 5.50 12.18
CA PHE A 132 -13.80 5.57 13.50
C PHE A 132 -14.42 6.93 13.81
N GLU A 133 -13.78 8.02 13.40
CA GLU A 133 -14.35 9.37 13.49
C GLU A 133 -15.68 9.49 12.73
N SER A 134 -15.77 8.91 11.53
CA SER A 134 -17.02 8.87 10.75
C SER A 134 -18.15 8.09 11.43
N LYS A 135 -17.82 7.21 12.37
CA LYS A 135 -18.75 6.43 13.19
C LYS A 135 -19.01 7.07 14.56
N GLY A 136 -18.37 8.18 14.86
CA GLY A 136 -18.50 8.85 16.17
C GLY A 136 -17.88 8.06 17.33
N ILE A 137 -16.91 7.18 17.05
CA ILE A 137 -16.23 6.34 18.05
C ILE A 137 -14.82 6.89 18.27
N ASP A 138 -14.50 7.21 19.52
CA ASP A 138 -13.14 7.53 19.94
C ASP A 138 -12.35 6.22 20.09
N ALA A 139 -11.34 6.03 19.25
CA ALA A 139 -10.50 4.83 19.23
C ALA A 139 -9.03 5.17 19.51
N ASP A 140 -8.38 4.37 20.37
CA ASP A 140 -6.94 4.43 20.62
C ASP A 140 -6.21 3.63 19.54
N ILE A 141 -5.78 4.32 18.48
CA ILE A 141 -5.20 3.72 17.29
C ILE A 141 -3.70 3.58 17.44
N ARG A 142 -3.21 2.36 17.29
CA ARG A 142 -1.82 1.96 17.42
C ARG A 142 -1.27 1.45 16.10
N LEU A 143 -0.13 2.01 15.67
CA LEU A 143 0.57 1.55 14.48
C LEU A 143 1.10 0.13 14.68
N SER A 144 0.79 -0.75 13.74
CA SER A 144 1.30 -2.10 13.62
C SER A 144 2.32 -2.19 12.49
N TYR A 145 3.43 -2.87 12.71
CA TYR A 145 4.49 -3.07 11.74
C TYR A 145 4.41 -4.43 11.03
N GLY A 146 3.24 -4.98 10.90
CA GLY A 146 2.96 -6.29 10.29
C GLY A 146 2.42 -7.31 11.29
N ALA A 147 2.02 -8.48 10.80
CA ALA A 147 1.35 -9.53 11.57
C ALA A 147 0.20 -8.98 12.44
N THR A 148 -0.63 -8.12 11.85
CA THR A 148 -1.68 -7.40 12.59
C THR A 148 -2.74 -8.34 13.11
N GLU A 149 -3.04 -9.43 12.39
CA GLU A 149 -3.93 -10.51 12.78
C GLU A 149 -3.49 -11.23 14.09
N ALA A 150 -2.19 -11.27 14.35
CA ALA A 150 -1.65 -11.89 15.57
C ALA A 150 -1.84 -11.02 16.83
N LYS A 151 -2.35 -9.80 16.67
CA LYS A 151 -2.58 -8.84 17.77
C LYS A 151 -4.04 -8.77 18.21
N ILE A 152 -4.88 -9.57 17.61
CA ILE A 152 -6.26 -9.78 18.09
C ILE A 152 -6.15 -10.62 19.37
N PRO A 153 -6.73 -10.16 20.50
CA PRO A 153 -6.64 -10.86 21.79
C PRO A 153 -7.22 -12.27 21.75
#